data_24a636398ef75f380612333a51eb68b2
#
_entry.id   24a636398ef75f380612333a51eb68b2
#
_cell.length_a   1.000
_cell.length_b   1.000
_cell.length_c   1.000
_cell.angle_alpha   90.00
_cell.angle_beta   90.00
_cell.angle_gamma   90.00
#
_symmetry.space_group_name_H-M   'P 1'
#
loop_
_entity.id
_entity.type
_entity.pdbx_description
1 polymer ?
#
loop_
_entity_poly.entity_id
_entity_poly.type
_entity_poly.pdbx_seq_one_letter_code
_entity_poly.pdbx_strand_id
1 'polypeptide(L)'
;LTRADHTHHMPTNVQFKGSAQRLQKRRISEETCQHYKVYRDGELLRFPYYSSDKTLQGFKTKTKLKDFKYEGNTTDTLFGQSLIPSTGKRIMVYEGELDALSGWEAYPNWAHVSLPHGAASAKKDIQKQLQLFQGYEEIVLFFDKDEAGKMATEAVAALLPSGKVKIAHLPDPYKDASDALQNNDAEAIRKAIWNASPYQPDGIVDGKSLLELVTNPSPPCDFEYPFAGLQQMTHGIRYGELTVISAGTGLSLI
;
A
#
# COMPACT_ATOMS: atom_id res chain seq x y z
N LEU A 1 19.33 -7.86 40.38
CA LEU A 1 19.02 -7.92 38.95
C LEU A 1 18.77 -6.47 38.45
N THR A 2 19.85 -5.84 38.03
CA THR A 2 19.92 -4.46 37.53
C THR A 2 19.32 -4.39 36.14
N ARG A 3 18.25 -3.57 35.98
CA ARG A 3 17.74 -3.15 34.68
C ARG A 3 18.82 -2.34 33.97
N ALA A 4 19.26 -2.79 32.80
CA ALA A 4 20.10 -2.02 31.93
C ALA A 4 19.24 -0.89 31.34
N ASP A 5 19.55 0.35 31.71
CA ASP A 5 19.07 1.58 31.12
C ASP A 5 19.63 1.65 29.68
N HIS A 6 18.80 1.35 28.71
CA HIS A 6 19.08 1.70 27.33
C HIS A 6 18.76 3.19 27.10
N THR A 7 19.65 4.05 27.60
CA THR A 7 19.70 5.44 27.17
C THR A 7 20.07 5.45 25.70
N HIS A 8 19.09 5.66 24.84
CA HIS A 8 19.31 5.97 23.43
C HIS A 8 20.17 7.23 23.36
N HIS A 9 21.42 7.06 23.04
CA HIS A 9 22.33 8.15 22.72
C HIS A 9 21.82 8.83 21.46
N MET A 10 21.17 10.00 21.61
CA MET A 10 20.85 10.88 20.49
C MET A 10 22.18 11.26 19.81
N PRO A 11 22.34 11.03 18.51
CA PRO A 11 23.48 11.56 17.80
C PRO A 11 23.36 13.07 17.78
N THR A 12 24.19 13.73 18.57
CA THR A 12 24.39 15.16 18.59
C THR A 12 24.76 15.64 17.19
N ASN A 13 23.95 16.55 16.62
CA ASN A 13 24.25 17.34 15.42
C ASN A 13 23.81 16.77 14.05
N VAL A 14 22.57 16.37 13.92
CA VAL A 14 21.94 16.24 12.59
C VAL A 14 21.64 17.65 12.08
N GLN A 15 22.50 18.20 11.21
CA GLN A 15 22.33 19.56 10.67
C GLN A 15 21.71 19.51 9.28
N PHE A 16 20.78 20.45 9.00
CA PHE A 16 20.31 20.72 7.65
C PHE A 16 21.47 21.24 6.79
N LYS A 17 21.73 20.56 5.67
CA LYS A 17 22.69 21.00 4.66
C LYS A 17 21.98 21.07 3.31
N GLY A 18 22.30 22.12 2.53
CA GLY A 18 21.64 22.35 1.24
C GLY A 18 20.42 23.25 1.33
N SER A 19 19.63 23.30 0.26
CA SER A 19 18.42 24.09 0.14
C SER A 19 17.32 23.30 -0.60
N ALA A 20 16.07 23.65 -0.34
CA ALA A 20 14.96 23.16 -1.14
C ALA A 20 15.09 23.71 -2.56
N GLN A 21 15.03 22.85 -3.55
CA GLN A 21 15.20 23.18 -4.95
C GLN A 21 14.26 22.31 -5.79
N ARG A 22 13.79 22.87 -6.90
CA ARG A 22 13.02 22.11 -7.89
C ARG A 22 13.81 20.89 -8.39
N LEU A 23 13.17 19.72 -8.41
CA LEU A 23 13.74 18.51 -8.97
C LEU A 23 13.31 18.36 -10.43
N GLN A 24 14.00 19.09 -11.34
CA GLN A 24 13.57 19.22 -12.75
C GLN A 24 13.32 17.89 -13.44
N LYS A 25 14.25 16.90 -13.31
CA LYS A 25 14.11 15.57 -13.92
C LYS A 25 12.91 14.79 -13.36
N ARG A 26 12.48 15.09 -12.15
CA ARG A 26 11.35 14.46 -11.47
C ARG A 26 10.07 15.26 -11.57
N ARG A 27 10.11 16.47 -12.16
CA ARG A 27 8.99 17.41 -12.25
C ARG A 27 8.36 17.79 -10.90
N ILE A 28 9.13 17.68 -9.82
CA ILE A 28 8.71 18.07 -8.47
C ILE A 28 9.09 19.52 -8.29
N SER A 29 8.15 20.36 -7.86
CA SER A 29 8.34 21.81 -7.63
C SER A 29 9.24 22.09 -6.42
N GLU A 30 9.73 23.31 -6.34
CA GLU A 30 10.43 23.79 -5.16
C GLU A 30 9.47 23.87 -3.96
N GLU A 31 8.21 24.24 -4.18
CA GLU A 31 7.17 24.30 -3.16
C GLU A 31 6.97 22.93 -2.48
N THR A 32 6.87 21.86 -3.26
CA THR A 32 6.79 20.49 -2.74
C THR A 32 8.03 20.14 -1.92
N CYS A 33 9.22 20.49 -2.41
CA CYS A 33 10.46 20.27 -1.68
C CYS A 33 10.52 21.08 -0.37
N GLN A 34 10.04 22.32 -0.36
CA GLN A 34 9.94 23.16 0.84
C GLN A 34 8.96 22.58 1.85
N HIS A 35 7.77 22.15 1.38
CA HIS A 35 6.73 21.55 2.22
C HIS A 35 7.26 20.32 2.98
N TYR A 36 7.93 19.41 2.27
CA TYR A 36 8.51 18.19 2.87
C TYR A 36 9.89 18.42 3.49
N LYS A 37 10.43 19.63 3.40
CA LYS A 37 11.79 19.98 3.86
C LYS A 37 12.87 19.09 3.23
N VAL A 38 12.66 18.73 1.96
CA VAL A 38 13.63 17.96 1.18
C VAL A 38 14.67 18.89 0.61
N TYR A 39 15.94 18.67 0.96
CA TYR A 39 17.05 19.53 0.59
C TYR A 39 17.99 18.83 -0.38
N ARG A 40 18.51 19.63 -1.30
CA ARG A 40 19.56 19.24 -2.20
C ARG A 40 20.90 19.83 -1.73
N ASP A 41 21.89 18.97 -1.52
CA ASP A 41 23.25 19.31 -1.18
C ASP A 41 24.18 18.77 -2.30
N GLY A 42 24.51 19.62 -3.27
CA GLY A 42 25.17 19.19 -4.50
C GLY A 42 24.33 18.18 -5.28
N GLU A 43 24.82 16.94 -5.32
CA GLU A 43 24.11 15.82 -5.99
C GLU A 43 23.31 14.94 -5.03
N LEU A 44 23.44 15.19 -3.75
CA LEU A 44 22.74 14.45 -2.70
C LEU A 44 21.34 15.02 -2.52
N LEU A 45 20.36 14.13 -2.37
CA LEU A 45 18.98 14.47 -2.03
C LEU A 45 18.68 13.93 -0.64
N ARG A 46 18.35 14.83 0.30
CA ARG A 46 18.16 14.52 1.72
C ARG A 46 16.68 14.58 2.10
N PHE A 47 16.16 13.49 2.60
CA PHE A 47 14.79 13.32 3.08
C PHE A 47 14.80 13.31 4.60
N PRO A 48 14.20 14.31 5.28
CA PRO A 48 14.17 14.37 6.73
C PRO A 48 13.07 13.48 7.31
N TYR A 49 13.35 12.89 8.46
CA TYR A 49 12.40 12.14 9.27
C TYR A 49 12.20 12.80 10.62
N TYR A 50 10.94 12.98 10.99
CA TYR A 50 10.56 13.66 12.23
C TYR A 50 9.73 12.72 13.10
N SER A 51 9.90 12.83 14.41
CA SER A 51 9.03 12.21 15.39
C SER A 51 7.63 12.87 15.43
N SER A 52 6.72 12.28 16.21
CA SER A 52 5.35 12.80 16.38
C SER A 52 5.30 14.21 16.98
N ASP A 53 6.28 14.59 17.79
CA ASP A 53 6.46 15.93 18.35
C ASP A 53 7.16 16.92 17.39
N LYS A 54 7.36 16.54 16.13
CA LYS A 54 8.02 17.30 15.07
C LYS A 54 9.52 17.57 15.31
N THR A 55 10.17 16.78 16.18
CA THR A 55 11.62 16.82 16.36
C THR A 55 12.31 16.04 15.25
N LEU A 56 13.34 16.62 14.62
CA LEU A 56 14.12 15.96 13.58
C LEU A 56 14.87 14.77 14.17
N GLN A 57 14.63 13.57 13.61
CA GLN A 57 15.22 12.32 14.06
C GLN A 57 16.41 11.89 13.19
N GLY A 58 16.34 12.18 11.88
CA GLY A 58 17.38 11.76 10.96
C GLY A 58 17.10 12.13 9.52
N PHE A 59 18.00 11.71 8.66
CA PHE A 59 17.89 11.86 7.22
C PHE A 59 18.13 10.52 6.50
N LYS A 60 17.35 10.28 5.48
CA LYS A 60 17.69 9.35 4.41
C LYS A 60 18.25 10.17 3.25
N THR A 61 19.45 9.85 2.81
CA THR A 61 20.14 10.57 1.75
C THR A 61 20.29 9.67 0.54
N LYS A 62 19.79 10.13 -0.61
CA LYS A 62 19.90 9.44 -1.90
C LYS A 62 21.09 10.01 -2.67
N THR A 63 21.99 9.13 -3.11
CA THR A 63 23.13 9.49 -3.97
C THR A 63 22.76 9.35 -5.46
N LYS A 64 23.61 9.85 -6.37
CA LYS A 64 23.47 9.66 -7.83
C LYS A 64 23.46 8.18 -8.24
N LEU A 65 24.21 7.34 -7.55
CA LEU A 65 24.32 5.90 -7.83
C LEU A 65 23.11 5.09 -7.31
N LYS A 66 22.05 5.78 -6.85
CA LYS A 66 20.86 5.19 -6.22
C LYS A 66 21.13 4.51 -4.88
N ASP A 67 22.30 4.69 -4.28
CA ASP A 67 22.58 4.23 -2.93
C ASP A 67 21.91 5.14 -1.91
N PHE A 68 21.52 4.54 -0.78
CA PHE A 68 20.95 5.27 0.34
C PHE A 68 21.91 5.28 1.53
N LYS A 69 22.05 6.44 2.16
CA LYS A 69 22.74 6.59 3.43
C LYS A 69 21.75 7.08 4.48
N TYR A 70 21.86 6.58 5.68
CA TYR A 70 20.99 6.93 6.79
C TYR A 70 21.82 7.66 7.86
N GLU A 71 21.30 8.78 8.35
CA GLU A 71 21.87 9.55 9.45
C GLU A 71 20.80 9.72 10.52
N GLY A 72 21.10 9.37 11.77
CA GLY A 72 20.13 9.37 12.86
C GLY A 72 19.08 8.25 12.76
N ASN A 73 17.91 8.48 13.35
CA ASN A 73 16.80 7.51 13.34
C ASN A 73 15.79 7.83 12.24
N THR A 74 15.63 6.94 11.29
CA THR A 74 14.63 7.02 10.22
C THR A 74 13.60 5.89 10.29
N THR A 75 13.66 5.05 11.34
CA THR A 75 12.93 3.78 11.38
C THR A 75 11.60 3.84 12.12
N ASP A 76 11.33 4.90 12.87
CA ASP A 76 10.19 4.94 13.79
C ASP A 76 9.00 5.74 13.28
N THR A 77 9.15 6.38 12.12
CA THR A 77 8.09 7.16 11.49
C THR A 77 8.08 6.97 9.98
N LEU A 78 6.94 7.25 9.34
CA LEU A 78 6.86 7.35 7.89
C LEU A 78 7.40 8.70 7.42
N PHE A 79 7.96 8.75 6.22
CA PHE A 79 8.32 10.01 5.61
C PHE A 79 7.06 10.87 5.38
N GLY A 80 7.12 12.15 5.75
CA GLY A 80 5.98 13.06 5.66
C GLY A 80 4.96 12.95 6.80
N GLN A 81 5.08 11.99 7.72
CA GLN A 81 4.12 11.77 8.80
C GLN A 81 3.92 13.01 9.71
N SER A 82 4.96 13.78 9.97
CA SER A 82 4.88 15.01 10.79
C SER A 82 4.10 16.16 10.15
N LEU A 83 3.81 16.06 8.85
CA LEU A 83 3.12 17.09 8.06
C LEU A 83 1.62 16.84 7.94
N ILE A 84 1.15 15.65 8.31
CA ILE A 84 -0.24 15.26 8.18
C ILE A 84 -0.96 15.28 9.53
N PRO A 85 -2.28 15.49 9.56
CA PRO A 85 -3.06 15.38 10.78
C PRO A 85 -3.15 13.92 11.24
N SER A 86 -3.43 13.72 12.53
CA SER A 86 -3.61 12.37 13.12
C SER A 86 -4.91 11.68 12.68
N THR A 87 -5.86 12.43 12.10
CA THR A 87 -7.14 11.93 11.60
C THR A 87 -7.48 12.59 10.28
N GLY A 88 -8.23 11.91 9.42
CA GLY A 88 -8.61 12.46 8.13
C GLY A 88 -9.45 11.51 7.29
N LYS A 89 -9.91 12.02 6.14
CA LYS A 89 -10.72 11.24 5.22
C LYS A 89 -9.87 10.19 4.49
N ARG A 90 -8.69 10.57 4.01
CA ARG A 90 -7.85 9.66 3.18
C ARG A 90 -6.38 9.92 3.43
N ILE A 91 -5.61 8.84 3.55
CA ILE A 91 -4.15 8.86 3.57
C ILE A 91 -3.61 8.00 2.42
N MET A 92 -2.64 8.52 1.68
CA MET A 92 -1.93 7.81 0.63
C MET A 92 -0.57 7.36 1.16
N VAL A 93 -0.28 6.08 0.99
CA VAL A 93 0.97 5.44 1.43
C VAL A 93 1.74 4.95 0.23
N TYR A 94 2.92 5.51 0.01
CA TYR A 94 3.80 5.20 -1.10
C TYR A 94 4.97 4.31 -0.66
N GLU A 95 5.59 3.64 -1.61
CA GLU A 95 6.77 2.83 -1.33
C GLU A 95 8.01 3.70 -1.05
N GLY A 96 8.20 4.77 -1.82
CA GLY A 96 9.36 5.64 -1.74
C GLY A 96 9.04 7.13 -1.54
N GLU A 97 10.01 7.88 -1.05
CA GLU A 97 9.86 9.30 -0.75
C GLU A 97 9.55 10.14 -2.00
N LEU A 98 10.17 9.80 -3.14
CA LEU A 98 9.91 10.51 -4.40
C LEU A 98 8.50 10.30 -4.91
N ASP A 99 7.89 9.14 -4.60
CA ASP A 99 6.51 8.83 -4.97
C ASP A 99 5.53 9.62 -4.10
N ALA A 100 5.83 9.76 -2.79
CA ALA A 100 5.06 10.62 -1.91
C ALA A 100 5.10 12.09 -2.34
N LEU A 101 6.29 12.59 -2.72
CA LEU A 101 6.42 13.94 -3.30
C LEU A 101 5.64 14.08 -4.61
N SER A 102 5.67 13.05 -5.47
CA SER A 102 4.95 13.05 -6.75
C SER A 102 3.43 13.01 -6.54
N GLY A 103 2.98 12.27 -5.54
CA GLY A 103 1.58 12.26 -5.14
C GLY A 103 1.09 13.61 -4.64
N TRP A 104 1.88 14.28 -3.79
CA TRP A 104 1.56 15.61 -3.29
C TRP A 104 1.60 16.67 -4.39
N GLU A 105 2.57 16.60 -5.31
CA GLU A 105 2.65 17.46 -6.49
C GLU A 105 1.40 17.34 -7.39
N ALA A 106 0.92 16.10 -7.57
CA ALA A 106 -0.28 15.83 -8.36
C ALA A 106 -1.57 16.21 -7.63
N TYR A 107 -1.61 16.05 -6.30
CA TYR A 107 -2.81 16.21 -5.50
C TYR A 107 -2.50 16.80 -4.12
N PRO A 108 -2.18 18.10 -4.03
CA PRO A 108 -1.76 18.76 -2.78
C PRO A 108 -2.88 18.80 -1.75
N ASN A 109 -2.50 19.12 -0.50
CA ASN A 109 -3.41 19.27 0.65
C ASN A 109 -4.10 17.99 1.13
N TRP A 110 -3.59 16.83 0.72
CA TRP A 110 -3.98 15.54 1.25
C TRP A 110 -2.81 14.90 2.01
N ALA A 111 -3.12 13.85 2.77
CA ALA A 111 -2.09 13.13 3.53
C ALA A 111 -1.32 12.17 2.61
N HIS A 112 -0.08 12.51 2.27
CA HIS A 112 0.84 11.67 1.50
C HIS A 112 2.05 11.32 2.34
N VAL A 113 2.30 10.04 2.54
CA VAL A 113 3.42 9.50 3.32
C VAL A 113 4.10 8.37 2.55
N SER A 114 5.35 8.08 2.87
CA SER A 114 6.00 6.88 2.33
C SER A 114 6.73 6.05 3.36
N LEU A 115 7.01 4.80 2.98
CA LEU A 115 7.81 3.88 3.76
C LEU A 115 9.27 4.37 3.84
N PRO A 116 9.94 4.26 5.01
CA PRO A 116 11.34 4.64 5.14
C PRO A 116 12.29 3.64 4.45
N HIS A 117 11.92 2.35 4.36
CA HIS A 117 12.82 1.30 3.90
C HIS A 117 12.30 0.54 2.65
N GLY A 118 11.23 1.04 2.00
CA GLY A 118 10.65 0.43 0.81
C GLY A 118 9.92 -0.90 1.07
N ALA A 119 9.58 -1.62 -0.01
CA ALA A 119 8.74 -2.81 0.01
C ALA A 119 9.21 -3.92 0.97
N ALA A 120 10.51 -4.20 1.00
CA ALA A 120 11.06 -5.31 1.79
C ALA A 120 10.79 -5.19 3.31
N SER A 121 10.64 -3.97 3.83
CA SER A 121 10.38 -3.71 5.25
C SER A 121 8.97 -3.17 5.51
N ALA A 122 8.13 -3.09 4.49
CA ALA A 122 6.81 -2.45 4.53
C ALA A 122 5.95 -2.92 5.70
N LYS A 123 5.84 -4.24 5.89
CA LYS A 123 5.09 -4.85 7.00
C LYS A 123 5.55 -4.33 8.36
N LYS A 124 6.86 -4.31 8.60
CA LYS A 124 7.47 -3.88 9.86
C LYS A 124 7.27 -2.38 10.09
N ASP A 125 7.43 -1.57 9.04
CA ASP A 125 7.30 -0.12 9.12
C ASP A 125 5.85 0.28 9.39
N ILE A 126 4.88 -0.32 8.71
CA ILE A 126 3.45 -0.09 8.92
C ILE A 126 2.98 -0.59 10.30
N GLN A 127 3.49 -1.72 10.77
CA GLN A 127 3.13 -2.26 12.07
C GLN A 127 3.41 -1.28 13.22
N LYS A 128 4.44 -0.45 13.10
CA LYS A 128 4.76 0.60 14.07
C LYS A 128 3.76 1.78 14.04
N GLN A 129 2.99 1.92 12.97
CA GLN A 129 2.14 3.08 12.70
C GLN A 129 0.64 2.76 12.70
N LEU A 130 0.22 1.59 13.18
CA LEU A 130 -1.18 1.14 13.13
C LEU A 130 -2.16 2.16 13.75
N GLN A 131 -1.74 2.83 14.83
CA GLN A 131 -2.56 3.84 15.48
C GLN A 131 -2.85 5.05 14.57
N LEU A 132 -1.88 5.50 13.78
CA LEU A 132 -2.07 6.57 12.80
C LEU A 132 -3.17 6.19 11.80
N PHE A 133 -3.13 4.98 11.26
CA PHE A 133 -4.08 4.53 10.24
C PHE A 133 -5.50 4.36 10.76
N GLN A 134 -5.69 4.12 12.05
CA GLN A 134 -7.02 4.07 12.66
C GLN A 134 -7.76 5.42 12.54
N GLY A 135 -7.03 6.52 12.54
CA GLY A 135 -7.56 7.88 12.43
C GLY A 135 -8.10 8.26 11.05
N TYR A 136 -7.86 7.45 10.01
CA TYR A 136 -8.31 7.73 8.65
C TYR A 136 -9.50 6.86 8.25
N GLU A 137 -10.39 7.43 7.41
CA GLU A 137 -11.53 6.69 6.86
C GLU A 137 -11.09 5.75 5.72
N GLU A 138 -10.15 6.19 4.89
CA GLU A 138 -9.60 5.43 3.77
C GLU A 138 -8.07 5.46 3.78
N ILE A 139 -7.46 4.31 3.51
CA ILE A 139 -6.01 4.13 3.39
C ILE A 139 -5.73 3.63 1.98
N VAL A 140 -5.09 4.46 1.16
CA VAL A 140 -4.76 4.11 -0.22
C VAL A 140 -3.30 3.67 -0.28
N LEU A 141 -3.07 2.38 -0.56
CA LEU A 141 -1.75 1.85 -0.83
C LEU A 141 -1.40 2.10 -2.29
N PHE A 142 -0.27 2.77 -2.50
CA PHE A 142 0.20 3.17 -3.81
C PHE A 142 1.66 2.72 -3.98
N PHE A 143 1.86 1.39 -4.04
CA PHE A 143 3.17 0.77 -4.17
C PHE A 143 3.50 0.47 -5.64
N ASP A 144 4.75 0.13 -5.90
CA ASP A 144 5.25 -0.19 -7.23
C ASP A 144 4.51 -1.39 -7.83
N LYS A 145 4.39 -1.44 -9.16
CA LYS A 145 3.71 -2.56 -9.85
C LYS A 145 4.54 -3.84 -9.95
N ASP A 146 5.76 -3.82 -9.47
CA ASP A 146 6.62 -5.01 -9.51
C ASP A 146 6.19 -6.06 -8.47
N GLU A 147 6.83 -7.22 -8.50
CA GLU A 147 6.48 -8.33 -7.62
C GLU A 147 6.71 -7.99 -6.15
N ALA A 148 7.76 -7.23 -5.84
CA ALA A 148 8.07 -6.80 -4.47
C ALA A 148 6.98 -5.85 -3.93
N GLY A 149 6.54 -4.89 -4.75
CA GLY A 149 5.45 -3.97 -4.40
C GLY A 149 4.11 -4.68 -4.22
N LYS A 150 3.80 -5.69 -5.03
CA LYS A 150 2.58 -6.51 -4.87
C LYS A 150 2.59 -7.30 -3.57
N MET A 151 3.68 -8.01 -3.27
CA MET A 151 3.84 -8.74 -2.01
C MET A 151 3.76 -7.82 -0.80
N ALA A 152 4.37 -6.63 -0.88
CA ALA A 152 4.30 -5.63 0.16
C ALA A 152 2.86 -5.11 0.36
N THR A 153 2.13 -4.88 -0.74
CA THR A 153 0.72 -4.46 -0.71
C THR A 153 -0.15 -5.45 0.05
N GLU A 154 -0.06 -6.74 -0.28
CA GLU A 154 -0.82 -7.80 0.41
C GLU A 154 -0.45 -7.90 1.89
N ALA A 155 0.85 -7.92 2.20
CA ALA A 155 1.34 -8.02 3.56
C ALA A 155 0.94 -6.83 4.44
N VAL A 156 0.89 -5.61 3.86
CA VAL A 156 0.48 -4.39 4.54
C VAL A 156 -1.04 -4.32 4.68
N ALA A 157 -1.77 -4.62 3.62
CA ALA A 157 -3.22 -4.58 3.62
C ALA A 157 -3.84 -5.52 4.67
N ALA A 158 -3.23 -6.69 4.89
CA ALA A 158 -3.64 -7.63 5.92
C ALA A 158 -3.45 -7.14 7.37
N LEU A 159 -2.60 -6.12 7.59
CA LEU A 159 -2.37 -5.52 8.93
C LEU A 159 -3.30 -4.36 9.23
N LEU A 160 -3.78 -3.70 8.20
CA LEU A 160 -4.55 -2.47 8.32
C LEU A 160 -6.04 -2.74 8.61
N PRO A 161 -6.79 -1.74 9.14
CA PRO A 161 -8.20 -1.94 9.45
C PRO A 161 -9.01 -2.40 8.24
N SER A 162 -9.72 -3.51 8.41
CA SER A 162 -10.56 -4.10 7.36
C SER A 162 -11.59 -3.10 6.82
N GLY A 163 -11.80 -3.11 5.52
CA GLY A 163 -12.76 -2.24 4.83
C GLY A 163 -12.28 -0.81 4.58
N LYS A 164 -11.13 -0.39 5.16
CA LYS A 164 -10.55 0.94 4.92
C LYS A 164 -9.49 0.97 3.84
N VAL A 165 -8.92 -0.19 3.50
CA VAL A 165 -7.78 -0.29 2.57
C VAL A 165 -8.26 -0.29 1.13
N LYS A 166 -7.64 0.56 0.33
CA LYS A 166 -7.80 0.63 -1.12
C LYS A 166 -6.44 0.55 -1.79
N ILE A 167 -6.41 0.02 -3.02
CA ILE A 167 -5.19 -0.09 -3.81
C ILE A 167 -5.31 0.83 -5.02
N ALA A 168 -4.33 1.71 -5.17
CA ALA A 168 -4.22 2.58 -6.33
C ALA A 168 -3.54 1.84 -7.48
N HIS A 169 -4.10 1.95 -8.68
CA HIS A 169 -3.58 1.35 -9.89
C HIS A 169 -3.29 2.42 -10.93
N LEU A 170 -2.02 2.54 -11.33
CA LEU A 170 -1.65 3.38 -12.47
C LEU A 170 -1.93 2.64 -13.78
N PRO A 171 -2.30 3.36 -14.85
CA PRO A 171 -2.33 2.77 -16.19
C PRO A 171 -0.91 2.43 -16.67
N ASP A 172 -0.81 1.50 -17.62
CA ASP A 172 0.45 1.28 -18.33
C ASP A 172 0.81 2.49 -19.18
N PRO A 173 2.10 2.82 -19.35
CA PRO A 173 3.28 2.03 -18.96
C PRO A 173 3.85 2.38 -17.58
N TYR A 174 3.21 3.20 -16.77
CA TYR A 174 3.78 3.73 -15.53
C TYR A 174 3.89 2.63 -14.46
N LYS A 175 5.05 2.57 -13.82
CA LYS A 175 5.31 1.60 -12.74
C LYS A 175 5.07 2.18 -11.34
N ASP A 176 5.33 3.47 -11.13
CA ASP A 176 5.20 4.20 -9.87
C ASP A 176 4.72 5.64 -10.08
N ALA A 177 4.36 6.35 -9.02
CA ALA A 177 3.87 7.72 -9.10
C ALA A 177 4.94 8.70 -9.63
N SER A 178 6.21 8.49 -9.30
CA SER A 178 7.31 9.31 -9.80
C SER A 178 7.52 9.12 -11.30
N ASP A 179 7.30 7.93 -11.83
CA ASP A 179 7.37 7.65 -13.26
C ASP A 179 6.26 8.37 -14.04
N ALA A 180 5.02 8.31 -13.55
CA ALA A 180 3.90 9.03 -14.15
C ALA A 180 4.14 10.55 -14.16
N LEU A 181 4.62 11.13 -13.05
CA LEU A 181 4.91 12.56 -12.97
C LEU A 181 6.04 12.99 -13.91
N GLN A 182 7.10 12.19 -14.05
CA GLN A 182 8.20 12.44 -14.98
C GLN A 182 7.70 12.49 -16.44
N ASN A 183 6.71 11.69 -16.77
CA ASN A 183 6.05 11.70 -18.08
C ASN A 183 4.97 12.78 -18.23
N ASN A 184 4.90 13.73 -17.28
CA ASN A 184 3.95 14.84 -17.30
C ASN A 184 2.48 14.42 -17.15
N ASP A 185 2.23 13.28 -16.53
CA ASP A 185 0.89 12.73 -16.34
C ASP A 185 0.48 12.71 -14.84
N ALA A 186 0.40 13.91 -14.25
CA ALA A 186 -0.14 14.10 -12.91
C ALA A 186 -1.61 13.64 -12.81
N GLU A 187 -2.33 13.65 -13.95
CA GLU A 187 -3.73 13.21 -14.01
C GLU A 187 -3.86 11.71 -13.78
N ALA A 188 -2.92 10.91 -14.28
CA ALA A 188 -2.91 9.47 -13.99
C ALA A 188 -2.79 9.19 -12.49
N ILE A 189 -1.95 9.96 -11.78
CA ILE A 189 -1.80 9.83 -10.32
C ILE A 189 -3.12 10.18 -9.61
N ARG A 190 -3.76 11.31 -9.98
CA ARG A 190 -5.05 11.72 -9.42
C ARG A 190 -6.13 10.66 -9.64
N LYS A 191 -6.24 10.15 -10.87
CA LYS A 191 -7.20 9.10 -11.21
C LYS A 191 -6.94 7.81 -10.45
N ALA A 192 -5.68 7.41 -10.30
CA ALA A 192 -5.31 6.22 -9.53
C ALA A 192 -5.73 6.33 -8.06
N ILE A 193 -5.57 7.52 -7.45
CA ILE A 193 -6.01 7.79 -6.07
C ILE A 193 -7.54 7.77 -5.95
N TRP A 194 -8.26 8.43 -6.89
CA TRP A 194 -9.72 8.51 -6.84
C TRP A 194 -10.41 7.17 -7.12
N ASN A 195 -9.89 6.42 -8.07
CA ASN A 195 -10.43 5.14 -8.51
C ASN A 195 -9.79 3.94 -7.80
N ALA A 196 -9.09 4.18 -6.68
CA ALA A 196 -8.47 3.12 -5.91
C ALA A 196 -9.52 2.07 -5.52
N SER A 197 -9.25 0.81 -5.85
CA SER A 197 -10.16 -0.31 -5.61
C SER A 197 -10.05 -0.81 -4.17
N PRO A 198 -11.16 -1.20 -3.52
CA PRO A 198 -11.10 -1.82 -2.20
C PRO A 198 -10.19 -3.06 -2.23
N TYR A 199 -9.35 -3.20 -1.20
CA TYR A 199 -8.60 -4.43 -1.01
C TYR A 199 -9.54 -5.53 -0.52
N GLN A 200 -9.53 -6.64 -1.23
CA GLN A 200 -10.25 -7.86 -0.87
C GLN A 200 -9.23 -8.99 -0.69
N PRO A 201 -9.09 -9.53 0.52
CA PRO A 201 -8.29 -10.74 0.73
C PRO A 201 -8.82 -11.90 -0.11
N ASP A 202 -7.93 -12.79 -0.54
CA ASP A 202 -8.31 -14.00 -1.24
C ASP A 202 -9.39 -14.80 -0.47
N GLY A 203 -10.42 -15.23 -1.17
CA GLY A 203 -11.55 -15.99 -0.59
C GLY A 203 -12.65 -15.13 0.04
N ILE A 204 -12.51 -13.80 0.09
CA ILE A 204 -13.59 -12.90 0.51
C ILE A 204 -14.23 -12.29 -0.74
N VAL A 205 -15.50 -12.60 -0.96
CA VAL A 205 -16.31 -12.09 -2.08
C VAL A 205 -17.31 -11.08 -1.52
N ASP A 206 -17.39 -9.88 -2.10
CA ASP A 206 -18.39 -8.91 -1.68
C ASP A 206 -19.81 -9.32 -2.10
N GLY A 207 -20.82 -8.75 -1.41
CA GLY A 207 -22.23 -9.12 -1.67
C GLY A 207 -22.70 -8.78 -3.08
N LYS A 208 -22.10 -7.82 -3.78
CA LYS A 208 -22.44 -7.47 -5.15
C LYS A 208 -21.93 -8.54 -6.13
N SER A 209 -20.68 -8.95 -5.95
CA SER A 209 -20.09 -10.06 -6.74
C SER A 209 -20.82 -11.38 -6.48
N LEU A 210 -21.25 -11.62 -5.23
CA LEU A 210 -22.10 -12.77 -4.90
C LEU A 210 -23.46 -12.71 -5.59
N LEU A 211 -24.08 -11.53 -5.68
CA LEU A 211 -25.35 -11.37 -6.38
C LEU A 211 -25.22 -11.73 -7.87
N GLU A 212 -24.14 -11.28 -8.53
CA GLU A 212 -23.86 -11.65 -9.92
C GLU A 212 -23.68 -13.17 -10.10
N LEU A 213 -22.97 -13.82 -9.18
CA LEU A 213 -22.77 -15.28 -9.20
C LEU A 213 -24.09 -16.03 -9.01
N VAL A 214 -24.96 -15.56 -8.10
CA VAL A 214 -26.25 -16.23 -7.81
C VAL A 214 -27.29 -15.96 -8.91
N THR A 215 -27.25 -14.80 -9.57
CA THR A 215 -28.20 -14.46 -10.64
C THR A 215 -27.82 -15.06 -11.99
N ASN A 216 -26.57 -15.46 -12.18
CA ASN A 216 -26.17 -16.18 -13.38
C ASN A 216 -26.74 -17.61 -13.34
N PRO A 217 -27.37 -18.07 -14.41
CA PRO A 217 -27.83 -19.46 -14.46
C PRO A 217 -26.64 -20.40 -14.34
N SER A 218 -26.82 -21.45 -13.54
CA SER A 218 -25.81 -22.52 -13.45
C SER A 218 -25.51 -23.07 -14.85
N PRO A 219 -24.24 -23.36 -15.17
CA PRO A 219 -23.91 -23.96 -16.45
C PRO A 219 -24.64 -25.30 -16.62
N PRO A 220 -24.97 -25.73 -17.84
CA PRO A 220 -25.58 -27.00 -18.09
C PRO A 220 -24.72 -28.14 -17.51
N CYS A 221 -25.34 -29.26 -17.14
CA CYS A 221 -24.59 -30.41 -16.65
C CYS A 221 -23.80 -31.08 -17.78
N ASP A 222 -22.66 -31.65 -17.44
CA ASP A 222 -21.85 -32.43 -18.37
C ASP A 222 -22.39 -33.84 -18.52
N PHE A 223 -23.01 -34.38 -17.44
CA PHE A 223 -23.61 -35.71 -17.40
C PHE A 223 -24.91 -35.70 -16.60
N GLU A 224 -25.86 -36.51 -17.03
CA GLU A 224 -27.12 -36.72 -16.33
C GLU A 224 -27.04 -37.92 -15.37
N TYR A 225 -27.73 -37.84 -14.24
CA TYR A 225 -27.92 -39.00 -13.41
C TYR A 225 -28.95 -39.96 -14.02
N PRO A 226 -28.76 -41.27 -13.92
CA PRO A 226 -29.73 -42.25 -14.43
C PRO A 226 -31.06 -42.29 -13.64
N PHE A 227 -31.09 -41.58 -12.51
CA PHE A 227 -32.28 -41.51 -11.62
C PHE A 227 -32.93 -40.14 -11.76
N ALA A 228 -34.16 -40.12 -12.31
CA ALA A 228 -34.89 -38.89 -12.59
C ALA A 228 -35.04 -37.96 -11.36
N GLY A 229 -35.33 -38.55 -10.19
CA GLY A 229 -35.44 -37.77 -8.95
C GLY A 229 -34.12 -37.10 -8.53
N LEU A 230 -32.98 -37.78 -8.67
CA LEU A 230 -31.69 -37.27 -8.36
C LEU A 230 -31.26 -36.18 -9.38
N GLN A 231 -31.56 -36.44 -10.66
CA GLN A 231 -31.31 -35.46 -11.73
C GLN A 231 -32.08 -34.15 -11.49
N GLN A 232 -33.36 -34.26 -11.09
CA GLN A 232 -34.18 -33.09 -10.81
C GLN A 232 -33.69 -32.29 -9.58
N MET A 233 -33.18 -32.97 -8.55
CA MET A 233 -32.71 -32.34 -7.32
C MET A 233 -31.34 -31.69 -7.47
N THR A 234 -30.43 -32.27 -8.26
CA THR A 234 -29.02 -31.84 -8.38
C THR A 234 -28.72 -31.09 -9.68
N HIS A 235 -29.63 -31.15 -10.64
CA HIS A 235 -29.43 -30.62 -11.99
C HIS A 235 -28.26 -31.27 -12.76
N GLY A 236 -27.90 -32.51 -12.43
CA GLY A 236 -26.85 -33.26 -13.08
C GLY A 236 -25.48 -33.18 -12.45
N ILE A 237 -24.46 -33.68 -13.15
CA ILE A 237 -23.07 -33.74 -12.74
C ILE A 237 -22.27 -32.78 -13.60
N ARG A 238 -21.33 -32.01 -12.98
CA ARG A 238 -20.41 -31.08 -13.67
C ARG A 238 -18.98 -31.40 -13.33
N TYR A 239 -18.08 -31.12 -14.26
CA TYR A 239 -16.65 -31.19 -13.98
C TYR A 239 -16.27 -30.19 -12.87
N GLY A 240 -15.37 -30.60 -11.96
CA GLY A 240 -14.91 -29.79 -10.83
C GLY A 240 -15.81 -29.88 -9.59
N GLU A 241 -16.95 -30.60 -9.64
CA GLU A 241 -17.81 -30.86 -8.47
C GLU A 241 -17.43 -32.18 -7.79
N LEU A 242 -17.49 -32.20 -6.47
CA LEU A 242 -17.31 -33.39 -5.67
C LEU A 242 -18.68 -33.92 -5.23
N THR A 243 -19.05 -35.11 -5.70
CA THR A 243 -20.27 -35.82 -5.26
C THR A 243 -19.90 -36.89 -4.25
N VAL A 244 -20.49 -36.84 -3.04
CA VAL A 244 -20.29 -37.84 -2.00
C VAL A 244 -21.59 -38.61 -1.81
N ILE A 245 -21.53 -39.92 -2.01
CA ILE A 245 -22.65 -40.85 -1.79
C ILE A 245 -22.34 -41.64 -0.52
N SER A 246 -23.27 -41.64 0.44
CA SER A 246 -23.13 -42.42 1.68
C SER A 246 -24.38 -43.31 1.91
N ALA A 247 -24.15 -44.47 2.43
CA ALA A 247 -25.19 -45.37 2.82
C ALA A 247 -24.89 -46.01 4.18
N GLY A 248 -25.93 -46.43 4.90
CA GLY A 248 -25.74 -47.21 6.14
C GLY A 248 -25.12 -48.59 5.86
N THR A 249 -24.41 -49.12 6.87
CA THR A 249 -23.84 -50.47 6.81
C THR A 249 -24.92 -51.53 6.50
N GLY A 250 -24.67 -52.37 5.51
CA GLY A 250 -25.61 -53.43 5.09
C GLY A 250 -26.63 -53.01 4.04
N LEU A 251 -26.61 -51.76 3.55
CA LEU A 251 -27.38 -51.32 2.40
C LEU A 251 -26.54 -51.47 1.14
N SER A 252 -27.03 -52.19 0.15
CA SER A 252 -26.40 -52.28 -1.17
C SER A 252 -26.80 -51.06 -1.99
N LEU A 253 -25.82 -50.36 -2.53
CA LEU A 253 -26.02 -49.39 -3.59
C LEU A 253 -26.14 -50.19 -4.90
N ILE A 254 -27.34 -50.51 -5.31
CA ILE A 254 -27.61 -51.18 -6.59
C ILE A 254 -27.66 -50.10 -7.68
#